data_c9c746a0012167e53fbcf96ac62a963e
#
_entry.id   c9c746a0012167e53fbcf96ac62a963e
#
_cell.length_a   1.000
_cell.length_b   1.000
_cell.length_c   1.000
_cell.angle_alpha   90.00
_cell.angle_beta   90.00
_cell.angle_gamma   90.00
#
_symmetry.space_group_name_H-M   'P 1'
#
loop_
_entity.id
_entity.type
_entity.pdbx_description
1 polymer ?
#
loop_
_entity_poly.entity_id
_entity_poly.type
_entity_poly.pdbx_seq_one_letter_code
_entity_poly.pdbx_strand_id
1 'polypeptide(L)'
;MPDSILLETPPASVAGRPSLARRAAARVLGLVPGLRGTSVTDRLMVAVHGSAWTFVGYGASQLLKLASMLVLARLLLDPKAFGLMALVNVFLTGLEVLSDLGIGLDIVQHPRGEDPVFLDTAFVIQVARSIFLCLIAVALALPFAKFYHQPEVRWLAIVGSFSVGLRGFASMSVWLMTRRVQMGKLTTVNVIGDAVGLAVSIVWALLSPTAWALVAGKVASALAYVVVSHIMAERMPGLSWERRAARDIFLFGSGIFFASATYFLSTESERLVVGKFASVAELGCFSLALSMSYAPFGVVQRIISNVFFPMISDTAREDEAKAAAHFRKFRMVFLLASLTMALGFITLSHIVVRLLLRPQYAATGWMLQLLGFRSALELFGSAASAMLLAVGVSRYAAIGNTAKLIFLAIGLTVAFSRFGLREALFVLAVGPFVHYTVMLIGLQKRVRFVFRTELICVGIFLITVSLAVFLCYSVTWFS
;
A
#
# COMPACT_ATOMS: atom_id res chain seq x y z
N MET A 1 -54.82 2.51 28.60
CA MET A 1 -55.10 2.23 27.18
C MET A 1 -54.05 2.96 26.38
N PRO A 2 -53.12 2.28 25.75
CA PRO A 2 -52.11 2.90 24.93
C PRO A 2 -52.47 2.79 23.45
N ASP A 3 -52.30 3.91 22.74
CA ASP A 3 -52.51 3.99 21.30
C ASP A 3 -51.37 3.33 20.51
N SER A 4 -51.79 2.49 19.60
CA SER A 4 -50.96 1.72 18.65
C SER A 4 -50.45 2.65 17.53
N ILE A 5 -49.13 2.86 17.45
CA ILE A 5 -48.49 3.46 16.30
C ILE A 5 -48.34 2.37 15.23
N LEU A 6 -49.13 2.49 14.18
CA LEU A 6 -49.04 1.68 12.97
C LEU A 6 -47.76 2.04 12.22
N LEU A 7 -46.89 1.05 12.05
CA LEU A 7 -45.74 1.12 11.10
C LEU A 7 -46.28 1.05 9.68
N GLU A 8 -46.30 2.17 8.99
CA GLU A 8 -46.54 2.23 7.54
C GLU A 8 -45.42 1.50 6.78
N THR A 9 -45.82 0.50 6.03
CA THR A 9 -44.94 -0.17 5.04
C THR A 9 -44.71 0.73 3.84
N PRO A 10 -43.46 0.93 3.35
CA PRO A 10 -43.25 1.71 2.14
C PRO A 10 -43.72 0.96 0.89
N PRO A 11 -44.23 1.66 -0.15
CA PRO A 11 -44.86 1.08 -1.32
C PRO A 11 -43.89 0.27 -2.17
N ALA A 12 -44.34 -0.92 -2.56
CA ALA A 12 -43.72 -1.77 -3.56
C ALA A 12 -43.96 -1.17 -4.97
N SER A 13 -42.96 -0.52 -5.54
CA SER A 13 -42.81 -0.42 -7.00
C SER A 13 -41.59 0.46 -7.36
N VAL A 14 -40.44 -0.15 -7.64
CA VAL A 14 -39.56 0.13 -8.79
C VAL A 14 -38.66 -1.11 -8.97
N ALA A 15 -39.21 -2.12 -9.63
CA ALA A 15 -38.41 -3.26 -10.13
C ALA A 15 -37.70 -2.85 -11.42
N GLY A 16 -36.65 -2.04 -11.30
CA GLY A 16 -35.69 -1.82 -12.37
C GLY A 16 -34.88 -3.10 -12.62
N ARG A 17 -34.66 -3.46 -13.90
CA ARG A 17 -33.85 -4.62 -14.30
C ARG A 17 -32.51 -4.61 -13.56
N PRO A 18 -32.11 -5.72 -12.90
CA PRO A 18 -30.88 -5.75 -12.13
C PRO A 18 -29.68 -5.44 -13.02
N SER A 19 -28.86 -4.48 -12.64
CA SER A 19 -27.64 -4.08 -13.34
C SER A 19 -26.71 -5.28 -13.55
N LEU A 20 -25.87 -5.25 -14.59
CA LEU A 20 -24.87 -6.30 -14.88
C LEU A 20 -24.01 -6.64 -13.66
N ALA A 21 -23.70 -5.64 -12.83
CA ALA A 21 -22.98 -5.80 -11.56
C ALA A 21 -23.78 -6.65 -10.54
N ARG A 22 -25.11 -6.49 -10.45
CA ARG A 22 -25.99 -7.35 -9.62
C ARG A 22 -26.04 -8.80 -10.11
N ARG A 23 -25.99 -9.02 -11.44
CA ARG A 23 -25.96 -10.39 -12.00
C ARG A 23 -24.62 -11.07 -11.79
N ALA A 24 -23.51 -10.32 -11.86
CA ALA A 24 -22.17 -10.83 -11.56
C ALA A 24 -22.01 -11.16 -10.08
N ALA A 25 -22.46 -10.27 -9.18
CA ALA A 25 -22.45 -10.52 -7.73
C ALA A 25 -23.33 -11.72 -7.33
N ALA A 26 -24.51 -11.88 -7.93
CA ALA A 26 -25.39 -13.02 -7.70
C ALA A 26 -24.78 -14.35 -8.20
N ARG A 27 -23.99 -14.35 -9.28
CA ARG A 27 -23.25 -15.53 -9.73
C ARG A 27 -22.11 -15.90 -8.79
N VAL A 28 -21.38 -14.93 -8.27
CA VAL A 28 -20.30 -15.16 -7.28
C VAL A 28 -20.88 -15.66 -5.95
N LEU A 29 -22.01 -15.11 -5.51
CA LEU A 29 -22.71 -15.54 -4.29
C LEU A 29 -23.39 -16.92 -4.45
N GLY A 30 -23.80 -17.31 -5.66
CA GLY A 30 -24.32 -18.64 -5.94
C GLY A 30 -23.30 -19.78 -5.83
N LEU A 31 -22.00 -19.42 -5.80
CA LEU A 31 -20.89 -20.37 -5.58
C LEU A 31 -20.58 -20.63 -4.10
N VAL A 32 -21.23 -19.93 -3.17
CA VAL A 32 -21.03 -20.11 -1.72
C VAL A 32 -22.26 -20.82 -1.13
N PRO A 33 -22.21 -22.13 -0.86
CA PRO A 33 -23.33 -22.86 -0.24
C PRO A 33 -23.53 -22.40 1.21
N GLY A 34 -24.72 -21.89 1.55
CA GLY A 34 -25.11 -21.61 2.93
C GLY A 34 -25.69 -20.23 3.23
N LEU A 35 -25.77 -19.30 2.26
CA LEU A 35 -26.25 -17.92 2.47
C LEU A 35 -27.68 -17.72 1.94
N ARG A 36 -28.67 -18.27 2.64
CA ARG A 36 -30.09 -17.98 2.38
C ARG A 36 -30.74 -17.39 3.64
N GLY A 37 -30.68 -16.04 3.78
CA GLY A 37 -31.38 -15.29 4.81
C GLY A 37 -31.35 -13.79 4.53
N THR A 38 -32.48 -13.14 4.45
CA THR A 38 -32.70 -11.81 3.87
C THR A 38 -31.93 -10.64 4.52
N SER A 39 -31.63 -10.68 5.82
CA SER A 39 -30.92 -9.58 6.51
C SER A 39 -29.39 -9.66 6.43
N VAL A 40 -28.85 -10.85 6.32
CA VAL A 40 -27.40 -11.08 6.15
C VAL A 40 -26.99 -10.85 4.68
N THR A 41 -27.88 -11.17 3.75
CA THR A 41 -27.66 -11.00 2.30
C THR A 41 -27.54 -9.54 1.89
N ASP A 42 -28.33 -8.64 2.50
CA ASP A 42 -28.24 -7.21 2.20
C ASP A 42 -26.94 -6.58 2.75
N ARG A 43 -26.54 -6.95 3.96
CA ARG A 43 -25.25 -6.53 4.54
C ARG A 43 -24.06 -7.07 3.75
N LEU A 44 -24.12 -8.32 3.29
CA LEU A 44 -23.11 -8.92 2.42
C LEU A 44 -23.10 -8.28 1.03
N MET A 45 -24.23 -7.94 0.44
CA MET A 45 -24.29 -7.23 -0.84
C MET A 45 -23.67 -5.83 -0.74
N VAL A 46 -23.92 -5.10 0.34
CA VAL A 46 -23.28 -3.80 0.59
C VAL A 46 -21.77 -3.97 0.78
N ALA A 47 -21.34 -4.98 1.54
CA ALA A 47 -19.92 -5.28 1.73
C ALA A 47 -19.24 -5.73 0.43
N VAL A 48 -19.86 -6.59 -0.37
CA VAL A 48 -19.35 -7.04 -1.68
C VAL A 48 -19.32 -5.88 -2.68
N HIS A 49 -20.35 -5.03 -2.71
CA HIS A 49 -20.37 -3.86 -3.58
C HIS A 49 -19.31 -2.81 -3.17
N GLY A 50 -19.19 -2.54 -1.88
CA GLY A 50 -18.13 -1.68 -1.33
C GLY A 50 -16.74 -2.23 -1.60
N SER A 51 -16.56 -3.55 -1.44
CA SER A 51 -15.29 -4.23 -1.78
C SER A 51 -14.97 -4.15 -3.27
N ALA A 52 -15.94 -4.40 -4.15
CA ALA A 52 -15.75 -4.30 -5.61
C ALA A 52 -15.32 -2.89 -6.03
N TRP A 53 -15.97 -1.84 -5.52
CA TRP A 53 -15.57 -0.45 -5.74
C TRP A 53 -14.17 -0.14 -5.19
N THR A 54 -13.82 -0.70 -4.03
CA THR A 54 -12.49 -0.57 -3.44
C THR A 54 -11.42 -1.21 -4.34
N PHE A 55 -11.69 -2.41 -4.90
CA PHE A 55 -10.76 -3.07 -5.82
C PHE A 55 -10.62 -2.31 -7.14
N VAL A 56 -11.74 -1.90 -7.75
CA VAL A 56 -11.73 -1.13 -9.00
C VAL A 56 -11.03 0.22 -8.80
N GLY A 57 -11.35 0.93 -7.72
CA GLY A 57 -10.75 2.22 -7.40
C GLY A 57 -9.26 2.13 -7.12
N TYR A 58 -8.84 1.12 -6.35
CA TYR A 58 -7.42 0.87 -6.13
C TYR A 58 -6.68 0.49 -7.40
N GLY A 59 -7.26 -0.42 -8.20
CA GLY A 59 -6.69 -0.81 -9.48
C GLY A 59 -6.54 0.39 -10.41
N ALA A 60 -7.57 1.22 -10.52
CA ALA A 60 -7.53 2.45 -11.32
C ALA A 60 -6.45 3.44 -10.84
N SER A 61 -6.36 3.69 -9.52
CA SER A 61 -5.31 4.54 -8.92
C SER A 61 -3.91 3.97 -9.16
N GLN A 62 -3.72 2.65 -9.01
CA GLN A 62 -2.43 2.01 -9.27
C GLN A 62 -2.03 2.05 -10.73
N LEU A 63 -2.97 1.78 -11.64
CA LEU A 63 -2.74 1.89 -13.07
C LEU A 63 -2.41 3.33 -13.48
N LEU A 64 -3.11 4.32 -12.92
CA LEU A 64 -2.84 5.72 -13.17
C LEU A 64 -1.44 6.13 -12.68
N LYS A 65 -1.03 5.70 -11.49
CA LYS A 65 0.30 5.95 -10.94
C LYS A 65 1.40 5.28 -11.76
N LEU A 66 1.21 4.04 -12.17
CA LEU A 66 2.16 3.33 -13.02
C LEU A 66 2.25 3.98 -14.41
N ALA A 67 1.10 4.25 -15.05
CA ALA A 67 1.05 4.91 -16.34
C ALA A 67 1.74 6.29 -16.28
N SER A 68 1.43 7.09 -15.26
CA SER A 68 2.09 8.36 -14.97
C SER A 68 3.61 8.23 -14.93
N MET A 69 4.08 7.31 -14.11
CA MET A 69 5.51 7.06 -13.92
C MET A 69 6.19 6.58 -15.21
N LEU A 70 5.56 5.67 -15.96
CA LEU A 70 6.08 5.16 -17.23
C LEU A 70 6.08 6.23 -18.31
N VAL A 71 5.02 7.03 -18.43
CA VAL A 71 4.94 8.15 -19.40
C VAL A 71 6.04 9.17 -19.12
N LEU A 72 6.21 9.58 -17.86
CA LEU A 72 7.23 10.54 -17.48
C LEU A 72 8.65 9.99 -17.69
N ALA A 73 8.91 8.73 -17.34
CA ALA A 73 10.21 8.09 -17.53
C ALA A 73 10.53 7.84 -19.02
N ARG A 74 9.51 7.46 -19.83
CA ARG A 74 9.73 7.18 -21.25
C ARG A 74 9.92 8.45 -22.08
N LEU A 75 9.15 9.50 -21.78
CA LEU A 75 9.07 10.65 -22.69
C LEU A 75 9.90 11.85 -22.23
N LEU A 76 10.02 12.07 -20.91
CA LEU A 76 10.35 13.39 -20.41
C LEU A 76 11.54 13.43 -19.44
N LEU A 77 11.62 12.52 -18.48
CA LEU A 77 12.53 12.64 -17.33
C LEU A 77 13.69 11.64 -17.40
N ASP A 78 14.81 12.01 -16.74
CA ASP A 78 15.98 11.17 -16.55
C ASP A 78 15.94 10.39 -15.23
N PRO A 79 16.70 9.30 -15.09
CA PRO A 79 16.77 8.54 -13.82
C PRO A 79 17.14 9.40 -12.61
N LYS A 80 17.97 10.43 -12.78
CA LYS A 80 18.34 11.36 -11.71
C LYS A 80 17.11 12.07 -11.13
N ALA A 81 16.16 12.52 -11.96
CA ALA A 81 14.95 13.18 -11.50
C ALA A 81 14.08 12.27 -10.61
N PHE A 82 13.95 11.00 -10.99
CA PHE A 82 13.25 10.00 -10.17
C PHE A 82 14.00 9.68 -8.87
N GLY A 83 15.34 9.66 -8.90
CA GLY A 83 16.16 9.46 -7.71
C GLY A 83 16.03 10.60 -6.70
N LEU A 84 16.10 11.84 -7.16
CA LEU A 84 15.85 13.02 -6.31
C LEU A 84 14.44 12.97 -5.71
N MET A 85 13.43 12.63 -6.53
CA MET A 85 12.06 12.53 -6.05
C MET A 85 11.87 11.36 -5.08
N ALA A 86 12.62 10.26 -5.23
CA ALA A 86 12.60 9.16 -4.26
C ALA A 86 13.08 9.62 -2.88
N LEU A 87 14.18 10.39 -2.79
CA LEU A 87 14.64 10.99 -1.53
C LEU A 87 13.62 11.95 -0.95
N VAL A 88 13.04 12.81 -1.78
CA VAL A 88 11.96 13.73 -1.35
C VAL A 88 10.76 12.95 -0.82
N ASN A 89 10.34 11.88 -1.49
CA ASN A 89 9.22 11.05 -1.02
C ASN A 89 9.50 10.39 0.32
N VAL A 90 10.70 9.83 0.52
CA VAL A 90 11.12 9.26 1.81
C VAL A 90 11.06 10.32 2.92
N PHE A 91 11.57 11.52 2.65
CA PHE A 91 11.53 12.63 3.59
C PHE A 91 10.10 13.02 3.96
N LEU A 92 9.23 13.22 2.96
CA LEU A 92 7.84 13.61 3.18
C LEU A 92 7.03 12.50 3.88
N THR A 93 7.21 11.24 3.46
CA THR A 93 6.58 10.09 4.12
C THR A 93 7.02 9.96 5.57
N GLY A 94 8.32 10.19 5.84
CA GLY A 94 8.83 10.21 7.21
C GLY A 94 8.14 11.26 8.08
N LEU A 95 7.98 12.47 7.58
CA LEU A 95 7.26 13.53 8.27
C LEU A 95 5.79 13.17 8.52
N GLU A 96 5.09 12.67 7.51
CA GLU A 96 3.67 12.29 7.60
C GLU A 96 3.46 11.15 8.61
N VAL A 97 4.21 10.05 8.46
CA VAL A 97 4.02 8.83 9.24
C VAL A 97 4.49 8.98 10.68
N LEU A 98 5.66 9.62 10.90
CA LEU A 98 6.20 9.84 12.25
C LEU A 98 5.42 10.90 13.05
N SER A 99 4.54 11.64 12.44
CA SER A 99 3.66 12.59 13.09
C SER A 99 2.20 12.15 13.11
N ASP A 100 1.88 10.95 12.61
CA ASP A 100 0.50 10.49 12.50
C ASP A 100 -0.12 10.28 13.89
N LEU A 101 -1.14 11.07 14.18
CA LEU A 101 -1.95 10.98 15.39
C LEU A 101 -3.14 10.03 15.22
N GLY A 102 -3.24 9.31 14.12
CA GLY A 102 -4.32 8.39 13.84
C GLY A 102 -5.71 9.04 13.80
N ILE A 103 -5.79 10.34 13.55
CA ILE A 103 -7.06 11.11 13.55
C ILE A 103 -8.12 10.43 12.69
N GLY A 104 -7.71 9.94 11.51
CA GLY A 104 -8.64 9.26 10.61
C GLY A 104 -9.18 7.94 11.18
N LEU A 105 -8.32 7.15 11.81
CA LEU A 105 -8.73 5.90 12.46
C LEU A 105 -9.61 6.16 13.67
N ASP A 106 -9.30 7.21 14.44
CA ASP A 106 -10.12 7.61 15.59
C ASP A 106 -11.53 8.02 15.14
N ILE A 107 -11.68 8.90 14.13
CA ILE A 107 -13.00 9.27 13.58
C ILE A 107 -13.80 8.03 13.14
N VAL A 108 -13.13 7.05 12.53
CA VAL A 108 -13.81 5.82 12.07
C VAL A 108 -14.28 4.95 13.23
N GLN A 109 -13.53 4.87 14.33
CA GLN A 109 -13.79 3.94 15.44
C GLN A 109 -14.51 4.59 16.63
N HIS A 110 -14.30 5.91 16.85
CA HIS A 110 -14.81 6.61 18.03
C HIS A 110 -16.35 6.67 18.05
N PRO A 111 -17.00 6.48 19.19
CA PRO A 111 -18.47 6.60 19.31
C PRO A 111 -18.99 7.98 18.84
N ARG A 112 -18.26 9.05 19.14
CA ARG A 112 -18.55 10.43 18.72
C ARG A 112 -17.95 10.83 17.37
N GLY A 113 -17.48 9.88 16.56
CA GLY A 113 -16.80 10.16 15.28
C GLY A 113 -17.68 10.89 14.24
N GLU A 114 -18.98 11.00 14.45
CA GLU A 114 -19.92 11.80 13.62
C GLU A 114 -20.36 13.11 14.29
N ASP A 115 -19.95 13.35 15.54
CA ASP A 115 -20.26 14.58 16.28
C ASP A 115 -19.58 15.79 15.61
N PRO A 116 -20.35 16.82 15.24
CA PRO A 116 -19.79 18.01 14.62
C PRO A 116 -18.65 18.66 15.39
N VAL A 117 -18.75 18.76 16.73
CA VAL A 117 -17.73 19.39 17.58
C VAL A 117 -16.46 18.55 17.62
N PHE A 118 -16.59 17.22 17.65
CA PHE A 118 -15.46 16.29 17.56
C PHE A 118 -14.72 16.43 16.22
N LEU A 119 -15.46 16.47 15.11
CA LEU A 119 -14.90 16.63 13.76
C LEU A 119 -14.22 17.98 13.56
N ASP A 120 -14.79 19.07 14.09
CA ASP A 120 -14.19 20.40 14.03
C ASP A 120 -12.90 20.45 14.85
N THR A 121 -12.89 19.86 16.05
CA THR A 121 -11.67 19.74 16.87
C THR A 121 -10.59 18.93 16.16
N ALA A 122 -10.96 17.79 15.55
CA ALA A 122 -10.07 16.95 14.75
C ALA A 122 -9.48 17.71 13.55
N PHE A 123 -10.29 18.54 12.87
CA PHE A 123 -9.85 19.39 11.77
C PHE A 123 -8.83 20.43 12.24
N VAL A 124 -9.09 21.12 13.35
CA VAL A 124 -8.16 22.11 13.92
C VAL A 124 -6.82 21.46 14.26
N ILE A 125 -6.84 20.28 14.90
CA ILE A 125 -5.61 19.53 15.22
C ILE A 125 -4.87 19.14 13.94
N GLN A 126 -5.59 18.65 12.92
CA GLN A 126 -4.99 18.26 11.64
C GLN A 126 -4.33 19.43 10.91
N VAL A 127 -4.98 20.60 10.87
CA VAL A 127 -4.42 21.81 10.26
C VAL A 127 -3.19 22.29 11.04
N ALA A 128 -3.28 22.40 12.37
CA ALA A 128 -2.16 22.79 13.22
C ALA A 128 -0.95 21.87 13.04
N ARG A 129 -1.19 20.54 13.04
CA ARG A 129 -0.16 19.54 12.76
C ARG A 129 0.47 19.75 11.38
N SER A 130 -0.31 20.01 10.34
CA SER A 130 0.19 20.17 8.98
C SER A 130 1.06 21.40 8.80
N ILE A 131 0.69 22.52 9.43
CA ILE A 131 1.51 23.72 9.48
C ILE A 131 2.83 23.44 10.21
N PHE A 132 2.76 22.77 11.37
CA PHE A 132 3.94 22.38 12.14
C PHE A 132 4.88 21.48 11.32
N LEU A 133 4.34 20.52 10.53
CA LEU A 133 5.12 19.67 9.66
C LEU A 133 5.82 20.44 8.54
N CYS A 134 5.20 21.46 7.95
CA CYS A 134 5.86 22.34 6.99
C CYS A 134 7.04 23.08 7.64
N LEU A 135 6.89 23.56 8.87
CA LEU A 135 7.99 24.24 9.59
C LEU A 135 9.13 23.26 9.88
N ILE A 136 8.83 22.07 10.36
CA ILE A 136 9.82 20.99 10.58
C ILE A 136 10.51 20.62 9.26
N ALA A 137 9.75 20.53 8.16
CA ALA A 137 10.31 20.22 6.85
C ALA A 137 11.36 21.24 6.43
N VAL A 138 11.10 22.52 6.62
CA VAL A 138 12.06 23.60 6.34
C VAL A 138 13.33 23.43 7.19
N ALA A 139 13.17 23.15 8.49
CA ALA A 139 14.31 22.96 9.40
C ALA A 139 15.15 21.72 9.07
N LEU A 140 14.49 20.60 8.72
CA LEU A 140 15.16 19.33 8.46
C LEU A 140 15.64 19.17 7.01
N ALA A 141 15.16 19.96 6.05
CA ALA A 141 15.53 19.82 4.65
C ALA A 141 17.04 20.01 4.41
N LEU A 142 17.68 20.94 5.10
CA LEU A 142 19.12 21.15 4.97
C LEU A 142 19.95 19.99 5.55
N PRO A 143 19.75 19.52 6.80
CA PRO A 143 20.42 18.32 7.33
C PRO A 143 20.21 17.09 6.45
N PHE A 144 18.98 16.88 5.95
CA PHE A 144 18.64 15.77 5.09
C PHE A 144 19.39 15.81 3.76
N ALA A 145 19.42 16.98 3.08
CA ALA A 145 20.14 17.18 1.84
C ALA A 145 21.67 16.97 2.02
N LYS A 146 22.23 17.45 3.15
CA LYS A 146 23.64 17.21 3.50
C LYS A 146 23.94 15.75 3.75
N PHE A 147 23.05 15.02 4.43
CA PHE A 147 23.21 13.59 4.72
C PHE A 147 23.32 12.76 3.44
N TYR A 148 22.54 13.09 2.42
CA TYR A 148 22.57 12.40 1.11
C TYR A 148 23.53 13.01 0.10
N HIS A 149 24.26 14.09 0.44
CA HIS A 149 25.15 14.82 -0.44
C HIS A 149 24.46 15.34 -1.72
N GLN A 150 23.19 15.71 -1.62
CA GLN A 150 22.35 16.17 -2.74
C GLN A 150 21.73 17.53 -2.42
N PRO A 151 22.39 18.64 -2.77
CA PRO A 151 21.91 19.99 -2.43
C PRO A 151 20.56 20.34 -3.07
N GLU A 152 20.26 19.76 -4.25
CA GLU A 152 18.98 19.94 -4.95
C GLU A 152 17.79 19.46 -4.11
N VAL A 153 17.96 18.38 -3.31
CA VAL A 153 16.92 17.80 -2.45
C VAL A 153 16.37 18.80 -1.43
N ARG A 154 17.20 19.74 -0.96
CA ARG A 154 16.77 20.76 0.00
C ARG A 154 15.53 21.52 -0.48
N TRP A 155 15.62 22.13 -1.66
CA TRP A 155 14.52 22.93 -2.18
C TRP A 155 13.34 22.11 -2.64
N LEU A 156 13.60 20.94 -3.25
CA LEU A 156 12.55 20.00 -3.64
C LEU A 156 11.77 19.50 -2.43
N ALA A 157 12.44 19.22 -1.29
CA ALA A 157 11.80 18.79 -0.04
C ALA A 157 10.99 19.91 0.60
N ILE A 158 11.51 21.14 0.63
CA ILE A 158 10.78 22.30 1.16
C ILE A 158 9.49 22.53 0.35
N VAL A 159 9.60 22.64 -0.97
CA VAL A 159 8.41 22.85 -1.81
C VAL A 159 7.48 21.62 -1.79
N GLY A 160 8.06 20.41 -1.82
CA GLY A 160 7.30 19.17 -1.68
C GLY A 160 6.50 19.09 -0.38
N SER A 161 7.00 19.67 0.73
CA SER A 161 6.30 19.67 2.02
C SER A 161 4.98 20.44 2.00
N PHE A 162 4.80 21.39 1.07
CA PHE A 162 3.51 22.02 0.86
C PHE A 162 2.41 21.03 0.48
N SER A 163 2.77 19.90 -0.19
CA SER A 163 1.78 18.86 -0.46
C SER A 163 1.26 18.21 0.83
N VAL A 164 2.13 18.02 1.82
CA VAL A 164 1.76 17.51 3.16
C VAL A 164 0.93 18.55 3.91
N GLY A 165 1.39 19.80 3.88
CA GLY A 165 0.66 20.94 4.47
C GLY A 165 -0.75 21.09 3.92
N LEU A 166 -0.89 21.11 2.60
CA LEU A 166 -2.18 21.21 1.93
C LEU A 166 -3.13 20.07 2.33
N ARG A 167 -2.65 18.83 2.37
CA ARG A 167 -3.48 17.68 2.76
C ARG A 167 -4.09 17.82 4.16
N GLY A 168 -3.46 18.58 5.05
CA GLY A 168 -4.01 18.91 6.36
C GLY A 168 -5.28 19.71 6.32
N PHE A 169 -5.51 20.44 5.25
CA PHE A 169 -6.76 21.21 5.04
C PHE A 169 -7.88 20.37 4.41
N ALA A 170 -7.68 19.08 4.18
CA ALA A 170 -8.73 18.23 3.63
C ALA A 170 -9.91 18.09 4.60
N SER A 171 -11.13 18.01 4.05
CA SER A 171 -12.35 17.86 4.84
C SER A 171 -12.34 16.56 5.65
N MET A 172 -12.79 16.61 6.91
CA MET A 172 -13.01 15.42 7.75
C MET A 172 -14.06 14.46 7.16
N SER A 173 -14.87 14.93 6.22
CA SER A 173 -15.84 14.10 5.48
C SER A 173 -15.21 12.92 4.74
N VAL A 174 -13.92 12.99 4.39
CA VAL A 174 -13.17 11.87 3.80
C VAL A 174 -13.14 10.66 4.76
N TRP A 175 -12.97 10.90 6.06
CA TRP A 175 -12.99 9.86 7.07
C TRP A 175 -14.41 9.37 7.38
N LEU A 176 -15.41 10.26 7.30
CA LEU A 176 -16.82 9.86 7.36
C LEU A 176 -17.24 8.98 6.19
N MET A 177 -16.75 9.27 4.98
CA MET A 177 -16.94 8.39 3.81
C MET A 177 -16.36 6.98 4.08
N THR A 178 -15.20 6.90 4.73
CA THR A 178 -14.59 5.62 5.15
C THR A 178 -15.45 4.93 6.20
N ARG A 179 -15.88 5.63 7.25
CA ARG A 179 -16.76 5.12 8.32
C ARG A 179 -18.07 4.58 7.77
N ARG A 180 -18.67 5.28 6.81
CA ARG A 180 -19.95 4.92 6.17
C ARG A 180 -19.80 4.02 4.94
N VAL A 181 -18.58 3.51 4.69
CA VAL A 181 -18.27 2.60 3.56
C VAL A 181 -18.64 3.22 2.18
N GLN A 182 -18.60 4.54 2.05
CA GLN A 182 -18.85 5.25 0.79
C GLN A 182 -17.61 5.24 -0.12
N MET A 183 -17.12 4.05 -0.45
CA MET A 183 -15.82 3.88 -1.14
C MET A 183 -15.79 4.50 -2.54
N GLY A 184 -16.94 4.65 -3.21
CA GLY A 184 -17.03 5.32 -4.51
C GLY A 184 -16.63 6.79 -4.42
N LYS A 185 -17.17 7.53 -3.44
CA LYS A 185 -16.82 8.94 -3.22
C LYS A 185 -15.35 9.10 -2.87
N LEU A 186 -14.84 8.27 -1.95
CA LEU A 186 -13.43 8.28 -1.56
C LEU A 186 -12.51 8.02 -2.74
N THR A 187 -12.85 7.04 -3.59
CA THR A 187 -12.11 6.74 -4.81
C THR A 187 -12.09 7.93 -5.76
N THR A 188 -13.23 8.60 -5.95
CA THR A 188 -13.33 9.79 -6.82
C THR A 188 -12.40 10.91 -6.35
N VAL A 189 -12.35 11.20 -5.03
CA VAL A 189 -11.44 12.20 -4.45
C VAL A 189 -9.97 11.85 -4.77
N ASN A 190 -9.58 10.60 -4.57
CA ASN A 190 -8.22 10.15 -4.83
C ASN A 190 -7.86 10.19 -6.33
N VAL A 191 -8.72 9.64 -7.19
CA VAL A 191 -8.45 9.54 -8.63
C VAL A 191 -8.38 10.91 -9.30
N ILE A 192 -9.26 11.86 -8.93
CA ILE A 192 -9.19 13.22 -9.45
C ILE A 192 -7.89 13.90 -8.98
N GLY A 193 -7.51 13.75 -7.72
CA GLY A 193 -6.24 14.27 -7.21
C GLY A 193 -5.04 13.71 -7.98
N ASP A 194 -4.98 12.39 -8.14
CA ASP A 194 -3.90 11.72 -8.89
C ASP A 194 -3.87 12.14 -10.36
N ALA A 195 -5.03 12.30 -11.02
CA ALA A 195 -5.15 12.73 -12.41
C ALA A 195 -4.68 14.17 -12.64
N VAL A 196 -5.08 15.10 -11.78
CA VAL A 196 -4.62 16.51 -11.81
C VAL A 196 -3.10 16.57 -11.58
N GLY A 197 -2.60 15.82 -10.59
CA GLY A 197 -1.17 15.76 -10.33
C GLY A 197 -0.38 15.23 -11.53
N LEU A 198 -0.88 14.20 -12.21
CA LEU A 198 -0.29 13.68 -13.44
C LEU A 198 -0.28 14.73 -14.55
N ALA A 199 -1.42 15.36 -14.81
CA ALA A 199 -1.53 16.39 -15.85
C ALA A 199 -0.52 17.53 -15.63
N VAL A 200 -0.42 18.04 -14.41
CA VAL A 200 0.56 19.08 -14.04
C VAL A 200 1.98 18.58 -14.20
N SER A 201 2.29 17.34 -13.76
CA SER A 201 3.63 16.77 -13.95
C SER A 201 4.02 16.67 -15.43
N ILE A 202 3.11 16.25 -16.30
CA ILE A 202 3.35 16.13 -17.75
C ILE A 202 3.57 17.52 -18.35
N VAL A 203 2.66 18.46 -18.10
CA VAL A 203 2.78 19.84 -18.64
C VAL A 203 4.08 20.50 -18.21
N TRP A 204 4.42 20.38 -16.92
CA TRP A 204 5.68 20.94 -16.42
C TRP A 204 6.91 20.26 -17.04
N ALA A 205 6.90 18.92 -17.15
CA ALA A 205 8.00 18.18 -17.71
C ALA A 205 8.20 18.45 -19.22
N LEU A 206 7.15 18.82 -19.97
CA LEU A 206 7.25 19.28 -21.35
C LEU A 206 7.96 20.65 -21.44
N LEU A 207 7.76 21.52 -20.45
CA LEU A 207 8.40 22.85 -20.39
C LEU A 207 9.81 22.76 -19.79
N SER A 208 9.99 21.94 -18.77
CA SER A 208 11.26 21.77 -18.04
C SER A 208 11.36 20.33 -17.49
N PRO A 209 12.13 19.45 -18.16
CA PRO A 209 12.21 18.02 -17.79
C PRO A 209 13.13 17.80 -16.59
N THR A 210 12.73 18.27 -15.43
CA THR A 210 13.48 18.22 -14.17
C THR A 210 12.64 17.55 -13.06
N ALA A 211 13.27 17.26 -11.91
CA ALA A 211 12.57 16.73 -10.73
C ALA A 211 11.46 17.65 -10.23
N TRP A 212 11.50 18.94 -10.56
CA TRP A 212 10.46 19.91 -10.23
C TRP A 212 9.10 19.56 -10.81
N ALA A 213 9.05 18.90 -11.97
CA ALA A 213 7.81 18.42 -12.58
C ALA A 213 7.07 17.44 -11.65
N LEU A 214 7.81 16.56 -10.98
CA LEU A 214 7.23 15.58 -10.05
C LEU A 214 6.75 16.23 -8.74
N VAL A 215 7.50 17.22 -8.23
CA VAL A 215 7.12 17.99 -7.05
C VAL A 215 5.90 18.86 -7.32
N ALA A 216 5.88 19.58 -8.45
CA ALA A 216 4.72 20.38 -8.86
C ALA A 216 3.45 19.53 -8.99
N GLY A 217 3.56 18.36 -9.63
CA GLY A 217 2.45 17.40 -9.72
C GLY A 217 1.97 16.91 -8.35
N LYS A 218 2.90 16.65 -7.42
CA LYS A 218 2.52 16.23 -6.06
C LYS A 218 1.77 17.32 -5.30
N VAL A 219 2.22 18.58 -5.41
CA VAL A 219 1.53 19.73 -4.80
C VAL A 219 0.16 19.96 -5.45
N ALA A 220 0.08 19.89 -6.78
CA ALA A 220 -1.19 20.00 -7.50
C ALA A 220 -2.17 18.87 -7.15
N SER A 221 -1.69 17.64 -7.03
CA SER A 221 -2.49 16.50 -6.56
C SER A 221 -3.06 16.75 -5.17
N ALA A 222 -2.25 17.26 -4.24
CA ALA A 222 -2.70 17.57 -2.89
C ALA A 222 -3.74 18.69 -2.88
N LEU A 223 -3.55 19.73 -3.67
CA LEU A 223 -4.52 20.84 -3.81
C LEU A 223 -5.84 20.33 -4.39
N ALA A 224 -5.80 19.56 -5.47
CA ALA A 224 -7.00 18.98 -6.08
C ALA A 224 -7.72 18.05 -5.11
N TYR A 225 -6.98 17.21 -4.37
CA TYR A 225 -7.54 16.36 -3.32
C TYR A 225 -8.30 17.19 -2.26
N VAL A 226 -7.72 18.28 -1.78
CA VAL A 226 -8.37 19.16 -0.80
C VAL A 226 -9.64 19.76 -1.39
N VAL A 227 -9.57 20.38 -2.58
CA VAL A 227 -10.72 21.01 -3.23
C VAL A 227 -11.86 20.00 -3.41
N VAL A 228 -11.55 18.82 -3.99
CA VAL A 228 -12.57 17.79 -4.22
C VAL A 228 -13.12 17.23 -2.91
N SER A 229 -12.29 17.10 -1.86
CA SER A 229 -12.74 16.67 -0.54
C SER A 229 -13.79 17.62 0.06
N HIS A 230 -13.65 18.93 -0.15
CA HIS A 230 -14.63 19.94 0.29
C HIS A 230 -15.88 19.96 -0.60
N ILE A 231 -15.74 19.81 -1.92
CA ILE A 231 -16.89 19.73 -2.84
C ILE A 231 -17.75 18.50 -2.51
N MET A 232 -17.14 17.39 -2.14
CA MET A 232 -17.85 16.16 -1.79
C MET A 232 -18.23 16.06 -0.31
N ALA A 233 -17.89 17.09 0.48
CA ALA A 233 -18.20 17.14 1.89
C ALA A 233 -19.69 17.38 2.12
N GLU A 234 -20.28 16.63 3.04
CA GLU A 234 -21.66 16.85 3.49
C GLU A 234 -21.77 18.08 4.40
N ARG A 235 -20.66 18.45 5.05
CA ARG A 235 -20.54 19.60 5.94
C ARG A 235 -19.17 20.25 5.80
N MET A 236 -19.13 21.56 5.76
CA MET A 236 -17.88 22.31 5.88
C MET A 236 -17.35 22.21 7.30
N PRO A 237 -16.04 21.97 7.51
CA PRO A 237 -15.45 21.94 8.84
C PRO A 237 -15.53 23.31 9.50
N GLY A 238 -15.91 23.33 10.79
CA GLY A 238 -15.85 24.50 11.63
C GLY A 238 -14.52 24.60 12.39
N LEU A 239 -14.38 25.66 13.18
CA LEU A 239 -13.21 25.92 14.03
C LEU A 239 -13.51 25.71 15.51
N SER A 240 -14.54 24.93 15.86
CA SER A 240 -14.88 24.66 17.25
C SER A 240 -13.81 23.79 17.92
N TRP A 241 -13.56 24.06 19.21
CA TRP A 241 -12.56 23.37 20.00
C TRP A 241 -13.13 22.80 21.28
N GLU A 242 -13.00 21.50 21.48
CA GLU A 242 -13.38 20.79 22.71
C GLU A 242 -12.15 20.10 23.32
N ARG A 243 -11.78 20.47 24.55
CA ARG A 243 -10.61 19.91 25.26
C ARG A 243 -10.72 18.40 25.44
N ARG A 244 -11.94 17.86 25.65
CA ARG A 244 -12.17 16.42 25.82
C ARG A 244 -11.89 15.68 24.52
N ALA A 245 -12.45 16.14 23.41
CA ALA A 245 -12.19 15.57 22.08
C ALA A 245 -10.69 15.61 21.72
N ALA A 246 -10.02 16.75 21.98
CA ALA A 246 -8.58 16.87 21.77
C ALA A 246 -7.79 15.85 22.59
N ARG A 247 -8.13 15.70 23.89
CA ARG A 247 -7.48 14.72 24.77
C ARG A 247 -7.67 13.29 24.25
N ASP A 248 -8.88 12.93 23.83
CA ASP A 248 -9.19 11.59 23.33
C ASP A 248 -8.36 11.29 22.07
N ILE A 249 -8.29 12.23 21.12
CA ILE A 249 -7.45 12.12 19.90
C ILE A 249 -5.95 11.95 20.24
N PHE A 250 -5.41 12.73 21.17
CA PHE A 250 -3.99 12.62 21.54
C PHE A 250 -3.67 11.30 22.28
N LEU A 251 -4.56 10.83 23.14
CA LEU A 251 -4.40 9.54 23.83
C LEU A 251 -4.42 8.39 22.83
N PHE A 252 -5.34 8.40 21.88
CA PHE A 252 -5.41 7.42 20.80
C PHE A 252 -4.15 7.47 19.92
N GLY A 253 -3.72 8.67 19.53
CA GLY A 253 -2.56 8.90 18.68
C GLY A 253 -1.23 8.46 19.29
N SER A 254 -1.07 8.54 20.62
CA SER A 254 0.17 8.11 21.29
C SER A 254 0.46 6.62 21.08
N GLY A 255 -0.57 5.78 21.02
CA GLY A 255 -0.43 4.36 20.72
C GLY A 255 -0.05 4.08 19.26
N ILE A 256 -0.46 4.96 18.34
CA ILE A 256 -0.23 4.79 16.90
C ILE A 256 1.21 5.16 16.52
N PHE A 257 1.83 6.11 17.22
CA PHE A 257 3.18 6.60 16.90
C PHE A 257 4.22 5.48 16.74
N PHE A 258 4.29 4.55 17.68
CA PHE A 258 5.24 3.43 17.60
C PHE A 258 4.96 2.48 16.44
N ALA A 259 3.67 2.23 16.15
CA ALA A 259 3.26 1.42 15.01
C ALA A 259 3.64 2.10 13.69
N SER A 260 3.42 3.41 13.59
CA SER A 260 3.75 4.24 12.43
C SER A 260 5.26 4.32 12.20
N ALA A 261 6.06 4.47 13.26
CA ALA A 261 7.52 4.46 13.17
C ALA A 261 8.05 3.11 12.66
N THR A 262 7.52 2.00 13.18
CA THR A 262 7.87 0.65 12.72
C THR A 262 7.44 0.44 11.26
N TYR A 263 6.27 0.92 10.88
CA TYR A 263 5.78 0.87 9.51
C TYR A 263 6.69 1.65 8.56
N PHE A 264 7.06 2.88 8.91
CA PHE A 264 7.97 3.71 8.13
C PHE A 264 9.32 3.01 7.90
N LEU A 265 9.94 2.50 8.97
CA LEU A 265 11.19 1.76 8.85
C LEU A 265 11.04 0.50 7.98
N SER A 266 9.91 -0.19 8.08
CA SER A 266 9.66 -1.40 7.29
C SER A 266 9.47 -1.11 5.80
N THR A 267 8.90 0.05 5.44
CA THR A 267 8.56 0.39 4.04
C THR A 267 9.59 1.24 3.34
N GLU A 268 10.27 2.13 4.07
CA GLU A 268 11.19 3.11 3.48
C GLU A 268 12.67 2.83 3.75
N SER A 269 13.00 1.88 4.66
CA SER A 269 14.41 1.55 4.98
C SER A 269 15.24 1.22 3.74
N GLU A 270 14.65 0.56 2.77
CA GLU A 270 15.33 0.17 1.53
C GLU A 270 15.76 1.39 0.71
N ARG A 271 14.85 2.36 0.54
CA ARG A 271 15.16 3.62 -0.15
C ARG A 271 16.14 4.47 0.63
N LEU A 272 16.05 4.48 1.97
CA LEU A 272 16.98 5.18 2.85
C LEU A 272 18.41 4.66 2.65
N VAL A 273 18.58 3.34 2.69
CA VAL A 273 19.90 2.70 2.56
C VAL A 273 20.43 2.82 1.14
N VAL A 274 19.64 2.45 0.13
CA VAL A 274 20.05 2.56 -1.28
C VAL A 274 20.38 4.02 -1.63
N GLY A 275 19.58 4.98 -1.16
CA GLY A 275 19.82 6.41 -1.38
C GLY A 275 21.13 6.94 -0.76
N LYS A 276 21.63 6.28 0.31
CA LYS A 276 22.90 6.67 0.94
C LYS A 276 24.12 6.16 0.19
N PHE A 277 24.04 4.95 -0.37
CA PHE A 277 25.21 4.26 -0.90
C PHE A 277 25.25 4.20 -2.44
N ALA A 278 24.11 4.27 -3.11
CA ALA A 278 24.02 4.27 -4.57
C ALA A 278 24.02 5.70 -5.13
N SER A 279 24.32 5.84 -6.42
CA SER A 279 24.15 7.11 -7.12
C SER A 279 22.66 7.49 -7.22
N VAL A 280 22.36 8.78 -7.36
CA VAL A 280 20.98 9.26 -7.49
C VAL A 280 20.28 8.66 -8.72
N ALA A 281 21.00 8.45 -9.81
CA ALA A 281 20.45 7.80 -11.00
C ALA A 281 20.09 6.32 -10.74
N GLU A 282 20.95 5.59 -10.03
CA GLU A 282 20.67 4.20 -9.62
C GLU A 282 19.48 4.13 -8.65
N LEU A 283 19.37 5.08 -7.70
CA LEU A 283 18.21 5.20 -6.83
C LEU A 283 16.93 5.46 -7.64
N GLY A 284 17.01 6.23 -8.72
CA GLY A 284 15.91 6.45 -9.65
C GLY A 284 15.46 5.15 -10.33
N CYS A 285 16.43 4.41 -10.92
CA CYS A 285 16.17 3.10 -11.51
C CYS A 285 15.59 2.10 -10.50
N PHE A 286 16.15 2.08 -9.28
CA PHE A 286 15.67 1.25 -8.17
C PHE A 286 14.22 1.60 -7.79
N SER A 287 13.90 2.88 -7.65
CA SER A 287 12.55 3.34 -7.27
C SER A 287 11.49 3.00 -8.32
N LEU A 288 11.88 3.08 -9.61
CA LEU A 288 11.05 2.62 -10.73
C LEU A 288 10.82 1.10 -10.65
N ALA A 289 11.88 0.32 -10.52
CA ALA A 289 11.81 -1.13 -10.41
C ALA A 289 10.97 -1.57 -9.21
N LEU A 290 11.16 -0.91 -8.06
CA LEU A 290 10.39 -1.17 -6.85
C LEU A 290 8.89 -0.91 -7.07
N SER A 291 8.53 0.23 -7.66
CA SER A 291 7.13 0.57 -7.94
C SER A 291 6.48 -0.39 -8.93
N MET A 292 7.20 -0.80 -9.98
CA MET A 292 6.73 -1.78 -10.96
C MET A 292 6.53 -3.17 -10.33
N SER A 293 7.43 -3.59 -9.44
CA SER A 293 7.34 -4.87 -8.75
C SER A 293 6.20 -4.95 -7.74
N TYR A 294 5.90 -3.82 -7.07
CA TYR A 294 4.81 -3.73 -6.09
C TYR A 294 3.41 -3.67 -6.70
N ALA A 295 3.26 -3.30 -7.96
CA ALA A 295 1.95 -3.16 -8.57
C ALA A 295 1.13 -4.47 -8.58
N PRO A 296 1.62 -5.59 -9.14
CA PRO A 296 0.88 -6.85 -9.10
C PRO A 296 0.79 -7.42 -7.67
N PHE A 297 1.83 -7.26 -6.86
CA PHE A 297 1.82 -7.65 -5.44
C PHE A 297 0.69 -6.99 -4.68
N GLY A 298 0.52 -5.67 -4.81
CA GLY A 298 -0.50 -4.90 -4.09
C GLY A 298 -1.94 -5.33 -4.40
N VAL A 299 -2.21 -5.76 -5.64
CA VAL A 299 -3.53 -6.29 -6.02
C VAL A 299 -3.82 -7.61 -5.28
N VAL A 300 -2.90 -8.56 -5.31
CA VAL A 300 -3.10 -9.87 -4.66
C VAL A 300 -3.10 -9.73 -3.14
N GLN A 301 -2.25 -8.86 -2.59
CA GLN A 301 -2.20 -8.59 -1.15
C GLN A 301 -3.55 -8.04 -0.62
N ARG A 302 -4.25 -7.22 -1.41
CA ARG A 302 -5.61 -6.77 -1.04
C ARG A 302 -6.62 -7.89 -1.04
N ILE A 303 -6.52 -8.85 -1.94
CA ILE A 303 -7.37 -10.05 -1.92
C ILE A 303 -7.11 -10.85 -0.63
N ILE A 304 -5.83 -11.01 -0.27
CA ILE A 304 -5.46 -11.69 0.98
C ILE A 304 -6.04 -10.95 2.19
N SER A 305 -5.85 -9.63 2.28
CA SER A 305 -6.26 -8.86 3.46
C SER A 305 -7.78 -8.67 3.58
N ASN A 306 -8.48 -8.45 2.46
CA ASN A 306 -9.89 -8.06 2.49
C ASN A 306 -10.86 -9.22 2.25
N VAL A 307 -10.38 -10.37 1.72
CA VAL A 307 -11.23 -11.52 1.43
C VAL A 307 -10.76 -12.76 2.18
N PHE A 308 -9.50 -13.14 1.96
CA PHE A 308 -8.98 -14.40 2.51
C PHE A 308 -8.84 -14.35 4.03
N PHE A 309 -8.25 -13.30 4.59
CA PHE A 309 -8.01 -13.18 6.03
C PHE A 309 -9.32 -13.16 6.84
N PRO A 310 -10.36 -12.34 6.53
CA PRO A 310 -11.63 -12.38 7.24
C PRO A 310 -12.31 -13.77 7.16
N MET A 311 -12.34 -14.37 5.96
CA MET A 311 -12.93 -15.69 5.75
C MET A 311 -12.25 -16.78 6.61
N ILE A 312 -10.93 -16.80 6.64
CA ILE A 312 -10.18 -17.77 7.45
C ILE A 312 -10.37 -17.47 8.94
N SER A 313 -10.40 -16.19 9.34
CA SER A 313 -10.58 -15.79 10.75
C SER A 313 -11.95 -16.22 11.28
N ASP A 314 -13.01 -16.06 10.51
CA ASP A 314 -14.36 -16.50 10.89
C ASP A 314 -14.43 -18.01 11.00
N THR A 315 -13.88 -18.73 10.02
CA THR A 315 -13.82 -20.21 10.06
C THR A 315 -12.96 -20.71 11.23
N ALA A 316 -11.84 -20.04 11.54
CA ALA A 316 -10.97 -20.46 12.64
C ALA A 316 -11.58 -20.28 14.03
N ARG A 317 -12.52 -19.35 14.19
CA ARG A 317 -13.29 -19.19 15.44
C ARG A 317 -14.27 -20.34 15.69
N GLU A 318 -14.79 -20.94 14.62
CA GLU A 318 -15.72 -22.05 14.71
C GLU A 318 -14.99 -23.40 14.78
N ASP A 319 -13.99 -23.61 13.90
CA ASP A 319 -13.29 -24.88 13.77
C ASP A 319 -11.93 -24.67 13.07
N GLU A 320 -10.85 -24.81 13.81
CA GLU A 320 -9.48 -24.69 13.26
C GLU A 320 -9.16 -25.72 12.16
N ALA A 321 -9.75 -26.92 12.22
CA ALA A 321 -9.53 -27.94 11.21
C ALA A 321 -10.19 -27.57 9.87
N LYS A 322 -11.39 -26.96 9.91
CA LYS A 322 -12.05 -26.40 8.71
C LYS A 322 -11.26 -25.24 8.15
N ALA A 323 -10.76 -24.34 9.01
CA ALA A 323 -9.88 -23.24 8.57
C ALA A 323 -8.63 -23.76 7.87
N ALA A 324 -7.98 -24.80 8.40
CA ALA A 324 -6.83 -25.44 7.78
C ALA A 324 -7.19 -26.11 6.43
N ALA A 325 -8.40 -26.66 6.28
CA ALA A 325 -8.86 -27.22 5.02
C ALA A 325 -9.11 -26.13 3.95
N HIS A 326 -9.72 -25.00 4.34
CA HIS A 326 -9.89 -23.83 3.46
C HIS A 326 -8.52 -23.25 3.08
N PHE A 327 -7.63 -23.08 4.05
CA PHE A 327 -6.27 -22.61 3.78
C PHE A 327 -5.57 -23.44 2.70
N ARG A 328 -5.62 -24.78 2.79
CA ARG A 328 -4.98 -25.67 1.79
C ARG A 328 -5.49 -25.44 0.36
N LYS A 329 -6.79 -25.20 0.19
CA LYS A 329 -7.39 -24.88 -1.12
C LYS A 329 -6.89 -23.55 -1.68
N PHE A 330 -6.91 -22.50 -0.88
CA PHE A 330 -6.45 -21.18 -1.30
C PHE A 330 -4.93 -21.10 -1.44
N ARG A 331 -4.19 -21.90 -0.69
CA ARG A 331 -2.73 -21.93 -0.73
C ARG A 331 -2.18 -22.22 -2.12
N MET A 332 -2.84 -23.13 -2.86
CA MET A 332 -2.45 -23.42 -4.25
C MET A 332 -2.67 -22.21 -5.17
N VAL A 333 -3.74 -21.46 -4.99
CA VAL A 333 -4.00 -20.24 -5.76
C VAL A 333 -2.91 -19.18 -5.49
N PHE A 334 -2.53 -18.99 -4.23
CA PHE A 334 -1.46 -18.06 -3.88
C PHE A 334 -0.07 -18.54 -4.32
N LEU A 335 0.18 -19.84 -4.30
CA LEU A 335 1.40 -20.42 -4.87
C LEU A 335 1.47 -20.12 -6.37
N LEU A 336 0.41 -20.40 -7.13
CA LEU A 336 0.36 -20.13 -8.57
C LEU A 336 0.54 -18.63 -8.86
N ALA A 337 -0.12 -17.75 -8.12
CA ALA A 337 0.05 -16.30 -8.26
C ALA A 337 1.50 -15.87 -8.00
N SER A 338 2.13 -16.39 -6.93
CA SER A 338 3.52 -16.09 -6.59
C SER A 338 4.49 -16.63 -7.64
N LEU A 339 4.26 -17.85 -8.15
CA LEU A 339 5.08 -18.45 -9.23
C LEU A 339 4.94 -17.66 -10.53
N THR A 340 3.71 -17.34 -10.95
CA THR A 340 3.47 -16.53 -12.16
C THR A 340 4.19 -15.18 -12.05
N MET A 341 4.12 -14.55 -10.88
CA MET A 341 4.79 -13.29 -10.63
C MET A 341 6.32 -13.43 -10.65
N ALA A 342 6.88 -14.46 -9.98
CA ALA A 342 8.31 -14.74 -9.97
C ALA A 342 8.85 -15.02 -11.38
N LEU A 343 8.21 -15.95 -12.10
CA LEU A 343 8.59 -16.32 -13.46
C LEU A 343 8.44 -15.14 -14.42
N GLY A 344 7.34 -14.38 -14.33
CA GLY A 344 7.13 -13.19 -15.15
C GLY A 344 8.22 -12.15 -14.96
N PHE A 345 8.63 -11.84 -13.73
CA PHE A 345 9.71 -10.91 -13.49
C PHE A 345 11.09 -11.47 -13.86
N ILE A 346 11.37 -12.75 -13.61
CA ILE A 346 12.65 -13.37 -14.00
C ILE A 346 12.84 -13.35 -15.52
N THR A 347 11.80 -13.64 -16.30
CA THR A 347 11.90 -13.78 -17.75
C THR A 347 11.65 -12.49 -18.52
N LEU A 348 10.67 -11.66 -18.09
CA LEU A 348 10.18 -10.54 -18.89
C LEU A 348 10.74 -9.17 -18.47
N SER A 349 11.40 -9.03 -17.30
CA SER A 349 11.83 -7.72 -16.78
C SER A 349 12.67 -6.92 -17.79
N HIS A 350 13.66 -7.53 -18.43
CA HIS A 350 14.49 -6.85 -19.40
C HIS A 350 13.70 -6.42 -20.64
N ILE A 351 12.78 -7.26 -21.12
CA ILE A 351 11.94 -6.96 -22.27
C ILE A 351 11.00 -5.81 -21.93
N VAL A 352 10.32 -5.89 -20.77
CA VAL A 352 9.40 -4.85 -20.31
C VAL A 352 10.11 -3.50 -20.17
N VAL A 353 11.31 -3.48 -19.58
CA VAL A 353 12.07 -2.24 -19.43
C VAL A 353 12.51 -1.67 -20.79
N ARG A 354 13.00 -2.51 -21.72
CA ARG A 354 13.37 -2.06 -23.08
C ARG A 354 12.18 -1.51 -23.87
N LEU A 355 10.99 -2.09 -23.71
CA LEU A 355 9.80 -1.64 -24.41
C LEU A 355 9.20 -0.36 -23.81
N LEU A 356 9.20 -0.25 -22.49
CA LEU A 356 8.49 0.81 -21.78
C LEU A 356 9.35 2.01 -21.42
N LEU A 357 10.67 1.85 -21.29
CA LEU A 357 11.57 2.90 -20.81
C LEU A 357 12.65 3.25 -21.84
N ARG A 358 13.32 4.38 -21.63
CA ARG A 358 14.49 4.81 -22.43
C ARG A 358 15.73 3.96 -22.09
N PRO A 359 16.75 3.88 -22.99
CA PRO A 359 17.99 3.13 -22.74
C PRO A 359 18.73 3.52 -21.46
N GLN A 360 18.65 4.77 -21.03
CA GLN A 360 19.24 5.27 -19.78
C GLN A 360 18.68 4.59 -18.51
N TYR A 361 17.53 3.91 -18.61
CA TYR A 361 16.93 3.11 -17.56
C TYR A 361 17.30 1.63 -17.65
N ALA A 362 18.25 1.22 -18.47
CA ALA A 362 18.62 -0.19 -18.67
C ALA A 362 18.90 -0.92 -17.35
N ALA A 363 19.50 -0.24 -16.36
CA ALA A 363 19.74 -0.80 -15.04
C ALA A 363 18.46 -1.21 -14.30
N THR A 364 17.31 -0.59 -14.61
CA THR A 364 16.01 -0.98 -14.05
C THR A 364 15.66 -2.43 -14.37
N GLY A 365 16.15 -3.00 -15.49
CA GLY A 365 15.83 -4.37 -15.93
C GLY A 365 16.26 -5.43 -14.92
N TRP A 366 17.54 -5.46 -14.55
CA TRP A 366 18.05 -6.42 -13.57
C TRP A 366 17.56 -6.11 -12.14
N MET A 367 17.37 -4.81 -11.80
CA MET A 367 16.78 -4.42 -10.52
C MET A 367 15.32 -4.92 -10.41
N LEU A 368 14.52 -4.76 -11.48
CA LEU A 368 13.15 -5.25 -11.53
C LEU A 368 13.07 -6.77 -11.41
N GLN A 369 14.05 -7.49 -11.97
CA GLN A 369 14.14 -8.94 -11.84
C GLN A 369 14.29 -9.37 -10.37
N LEU A 370 15.23 -8.76 -9.63
CA LEU A 370 15.46 -9.07 -8.22
C LEU A 370 14.31 -8.59 -7.33
N LEU A 371 13.81 -7.38 -7.53
CA LEU A 371 12.72 -6.82 -6.73
C LEU A 371 11.37 -7.50 -7.03
N GLY A 372 11.16 -7.93 -8.28
CA GLY A 372 10.00 -8.72 -8.66
C GLY A 372 10.00 -10.11 -8.01
N PHE A 373 11.16 -10.78 -8.00
CA PHE A 373 11.34 -12.03 -7.24
C PHE A 373 11.07 -11.82 -5.75
N ARG A 374 11.62 -10.75 -5.15
CA ARG A 374 11.34 -10.37 -3.77
C ARG A 374 9.84 -10.22 -3.49
N SER A 375 9.14 -9.46 -4.33
CA SER A 375 7.70 -9.23 -4.17
C SER A 375 6.89 -10.51 -4.32
N ALA A 376 7.31 -11.43 -5.19
CA ALA A 376 6.72 -12.75 -5.33
C ALA A 376 6.93 -13.62 -4.07
N LEU A 377 8.13 -13.57 -3.47
CA LEU A 377 8.45 -14.27 -2.23
C LEU A 377 7.69 -13.67 -1.03
N GLU A 378 7.49 -12.35 -0.99
CA GLU A 378 6.69 -11.67 0.01
C GLU A 378 5.20 -12.06 -0.09
N LEU A 379 4.68 -12.14 -1.31
CA LEU A 379 3.34 -12.66 -1.59
C LEU A 379 3.19 -14.11 -1.15
N PHE A 380 4.17 -14.94 -1.46
CA PHE A 380 4.20 -16.34 -1.05
C PHE A 380 4.10 -16.51 0.48
N GLY A 381 4.81 -15.67 1.25
CA GLY A 381 4.79 -15.68 2.71
C GLY A 381 3.55 -15.06 3.34
N SER A 382 2.86 -14.15 2.65
CA SER A 382 1.73 -13.39 3.21
C SER A 382 0.52 -14.28 3.55
N ALA A 383 0.28 -15.35 2.79
CA ALA A 383 -0.78 -16.32 3.08
C ALA A 383 -0.53 -17.08 4.41
N ALA A 384 0.72 -17.47 4.67
CA ALA A 384 1.11 -18.11 5.93
C ALA A 384 0.95 -17.17 7.13
N SER A 385 1.31 -15.89 6.94
CA SER A 385 1.10 -14.85 7.95
C SER A 385 -0.38 -14.64 8.26
N ALA A 386 -1.23 -14.59 7.23
CA ALA A 386 -2.68 -14.44 7.38
C ALA A 386 -3.29 -15.61 8.16
N MET A 387 -2.83 -16.85 7.93
CA MET A 387 -3.30 -18.02 8.69
C MET A 387 -2.93 -17.93 10.16
N LEU A 388 -1.68 -17.59 10.50
CA LEU A 388 -1.26 -17.43 11.90
C LEU A 388 -2.01 -16.32 12.62
N LEU A 389 -2.27 -15.21 11.94
CA LEU A 389 -3.07 -14.11 12.49
C LEU A 389 -4.52 -14.53 12.70
N ALA A 390 -5.10 -15.31 11.78
CA ALA A 390 -6.47 -15.80 11.86
C ALA A 390 -6.70 -16.72 13.08
N VAL A 391 -5.70 -17.53 13.45
CA VAL A 391 -5.74 -18.34 14.68
C VAL A 391 -5.29 -17.58 15.93
N GLY A 392 -5.18 -16.24 15.87
CA GLY A 392 -4.88 -15.38 17.02
C GLY A 392 -3.40 -15.35 17.46
N VAL A 393 -2.47 -15.82 16.61
CA VAL A 393 -1.05 -15.92 16.98
C VAL A 393 -0.21 -14.85 16.25
N SER A 394 -0.33 -13.60 16.70
CA SER A 394 0.37 -12.44 16.11
C SER A 394 1.87 -12.36 16.40
N ARG A 395 2.34 -13.01 17.48
CA ARG A 395 3.72 -12.92 17.92
C ARG A 395 4.75 -13.32 16.87
N TYR A 396 4.45 -14.34 16.04
CA TYR A 396 5.37 -14.77 14.99
C TYR A 396 5.50 -13.72 13.88
N ALA A 397 4.42 -12.99 13.55
CA ALA A 397 4.48 -11.89 12.61
C ALA A 397 5.41 -10.76 13.12
N ALA A 398 5.31 -10.40 14.40
CA ALA A 398 6.20 -9.42 15.01
C ALA A 398 7.66 -9.89 15.01
N ILE A 399 7.93 -11.13 15.46
CA ILE A 399 9.28 -11.71 15.46
C ILE A 399 9.85 -11.80 14.04
N GLY A 400 9.04 -12.23 13.06
CA GLY A 400 9.46 -12.36 11.67
C GLY A 400 9.81 -11.00 11.03
N ASN A 401 9.01 -9.96 11.29
CA ASN A 401 9.30 -8.60 10.84
C ASN A 401 10.58 -8.06 11.48
N THR A 402 10.77 -8.26 12.79
CA THR A 402 11.98 -7.84 13.50
C THR A 402 13.21 -8.58 12.96
N ALA A 403 13.12 -9.90 12.78
CA ALA A 403 14.22 -10.70 12.22
C ALA A 403 14.58 -10.25 10.79
N LYS A 404 13.58 -9.98 9.93
CA LYS A 404 13.78 -9.41 8.59
C LYS A 404 14.48 -8.06 8.67
N LEU A 405 14.04 -7.15 9.56
CA LEU A 405 14.65 -5.83 9.72
C LEU A 405 16.12 -5.93 10.17
N ILE A 406 16.43 -6.77 11.14
CA ILE A 406 17.80 -7.00 11.61
C ILE A 406 18.65 -7.57 10.46
N PHE A 407 18.14 -8.59 9.75
CA PHE A 407 18.82 -9.18 8.60
C PHE A 407 19.13 -8.14 7.53
N LEU A 408 18.15 -7.29 7.17
CA LEU A 408 18.33 -6.25 6.18
C LEU A 408 19.29 -5.15 6.66
N ALA A 409 19.20 -4.72 7.92
CA ALA A 409 20.09 -3.70 8.48
C ALA A 409 21.57 -4.14 8.44
N ILE A 410 21.86 -5.37 8.87
CA ILE A 410 23.22 -5.92 8.85
C ILE A 410 23.63 -6.25 7.40
N GLY A 411 22.79 -7.00 6.69
CA GLY A 411 23.10 -7.52 5.36
C GLY A 411 23.31 -6.43 4.33
N LEU A 412 22.47 -5.40 4.32
CA LEU A 412 22.63 -4.27 3.39
C LEU A 412 23.90 -3.46 3.70
N THR A 413 24.18 -3.19 4.99
CA THR A 413 25.38 -2.46 5.39
C THR A 413 26.64 -3.21 4.96
N VAL A 414 26.70 -4.52 5.21
CA VAL A 414 27.85 -5.35 4.78
C VAL A 414 27.94 -5.46 3.26
N ALA A 415 26.82 -5.68 2.58
CA ALA A 415 26.80 -5.83 1.14
C ALA A 415 27.27 -4.53 0.43
N PHE A 416 26.76 -3.37 0.83
CA PHE A 416 27.19 -2.09 0.27
C PHE A 416 28.65 -1.77 0.58
N SER A 417 29.12 -2.07 1.80
CA SER A 417 30.49 -1.72 2.19
C SER A 417 31.57 -2.58 1.51
N ARG A 418 31.23 -3.82 1.09
CA ARG A 418 32.21 -4.79 0.58
C ARG A 418 32.03 -5.16 -0.88
N PHE A 419 30.79 -5.17 -1.38
CA PHE A 419 30.47 -5.79 -2.67
C PHE A 419 29.77 -4.85 -3.65
N GLY A 420 28.93 -3.94 -3.18
CA GLY A 420 28.26 -2.95 -4.01
C GLY A 420 26.75 -3.10 -4.11
N LEU A 421 26.14 -2.39 -5.08
CA LEU A 421 24.68 -2.27 -5.21
C LEU A 421 23.99 -3.59 -5.59
N ARG A 422 24.60 -4.38 -6.47
CA ARG A 422 23.98 -5.61 -6.99
C ARG A 422 23.80 -6.64 -5.89
N GLU A 423 24.82 -6.84 -5.08
CA GLU A 423 24.83 -7.76 -3.95
C GLU A 423 23.91 -7.27 -2.83
N ALA A 424 23.86 -5.96 -2.60
CA ALA A 424 22.92 -5.37 -1.66
C ALA A 424 21.44 -5.63 -2.07
N LEU A 425 21.12 -5.49 -3.36
CA LEU A 425 19.78 -5.80 -3.86
C LEU A 425 19.47 -7.30 -3.81
N PHE A 426 20.47 -8.17 -3.92
CA PHE A 426 20.30 -9.60 -3.71
C PHE A 426 19.94 -9.91 -2.24
N VAL A 427 20.63 -9.31 -1.26
CA VAL A 427 20.29 -9.40 0.17
C VAL A 427 18.84 -8.93 0.39
N LEU A 428 18.45 -7.85 -0.26
CA LEU A 428 17.10 -7.30 -0.21
C LEU A 428 16.06 -8.28 -0.77
N ALA A 429 16.39 -8.94 -1.88
CA ALA A 429 15.51 -9.91 -2.52
C ALA A 429 15.27 -11.17 -1.66
N VAL A 430 16.23 -11.55 -0.85
CA VAL A 430 16.14 -12.73 0.06
C VAL A 430 15.48 -12.38 1.41
N GLY A 431 15.43 -11.10 1.78
CA GLY A 431 14.88 -10.64 3.07
C GLY A 431 13.50 -11.24 3.45
N PRO A 432 12.51 -11.33 2.56
CA PRO A 432 11.22 -11.94 2.87
C PRO A 432 11.31 -13.42 3.27
N PHE A 433 12.33 -14.14 2.84
CA PHE A 433 12.54 -15.53 3.23
C PHE A 433 12.84 -15.68 4.73
N VAL A 434 13.53 -14.70 5.33
CA VAL A 434 13.79 -14.67 6.78
C VAL A 434 12.47 -14.55 7.54
N HIS A 435 11.60 -13.63 7.13
CA HIS A 435 10.26 -13.50 7.71
C HIS A 435 9.46 -14.79 7.55
N TYR A 436 9.44 -15.36 6.35
CA TYR A 436 8.70 -16.58 6.06
C TYR A 436 9.19 -17.79 6.88
N THR A 437 10.50 -17.92 7.13
CA THR A 437 11.04 -18.99 7.99
C THR A 437 10.46 -18.93 9.39
N VAL A 438 10.31 -17.73 9.95
CA VAL A 438 9.67 -17.55 11.26
C VAL A 438 8.19 -17.94 11.21
N MET A 439 7.49 -17.63 10.11
CA MET A 439 6.10 -18.07 9.90
C MET A 439 6.00 -19.59 9.85
N LEU A 440 6.91 -20.27 9.16
CA LEU A 440 6.96 -21.75 9.13
C LEU A 440 7.11 -22.36 10.53
N ILE A 441 7.99 -21.81 11.35
CA ILE A 441 8.15 -22.25 12.75
C ILE A 441 6.85 -22.06 13.54
N GLY A 442 6.15 -20.95 13.30
CA GLY A 442 4.85 -20.67 13.90
C GLY A 442 3.78 -21.68 13.49
N LEU A 443 3.69 -21.99 12.19
CA LEU A 443 2.75 -22.97 11.65
C LEU A 443 3.04 -24.38 12.17
N GLN A 444 4.31 -24.80 12.22
CA GLN A 444 4.71 -26.09 12.77
C GLN A 444 4.25 -26.29 14.22
N LYS A 445 4.38 -25.24 15.06
CA LYS A 445 4.05 -25.31 16.49
C LYS A 445 2.57 -25.19 16.78
N ARG A 446 1.79 -24.50 15.94
CA ARG A 446 0.40 -24.15 16.21
C ARG A 446 -0.61 -24.79 15.26
N VAL A 447 -0.26 -24.98 13.99
CA VAL A 447 -1.18 -25.49 12.96
C VAL A 447 -0.49 -26.59 12.15
N ARG A 448 -0.16 -27.70 12.82
CA ARG A 448 0.61 -28.82 12.23
C ARG A 448 0.01 -29.39 10.94
N PHE A 449 -1.32 -29.38 10.81
CA PHE A 449 -2.01 -29.87 9.62
C PHE A 449 -1.72 -29.05 8.34
N VAL A 450 -1.33 -27.79 8.50
CA VAL A 450 -0.97 -26.87 7.41
C VAL A 450 0.50 -26.96 7.05
N PHE A 451 1.36 -27.28 8.01
CA PHE A 451 2.82 -27.28 7.86
C PHE A 451 3.33 -28.17 6.73
N ARG A 452 2.78 -29.38 6.58
CA ARG A 452 3.16 -30.29 5.47
C ARG A 452 2.83 -29.70 4.10
N THR A 453 1.68 -29.06 3.97
CA THR A 453 1.28 -28.37 2.74
C THR A 453 2.23 -27.22 2.42
N GLU A 454 2.64 -26.46 3.43
CA GLU A 454 3.63 -25.39 3.27
C GLU A 454 4.98 -25.91 2.78
N LEU A 455 5.51 -26.99 3.36
CA LEU A 455 6.78 -27.58 2.91
C LEU A 455 6.73 -28.01 1.44
N ILE A 456 5.64 -28.63 0.99
CA ILE A 456 5.44 -28.99 -0.41
C ILE A 456 5.42 -27.73 -1.29
N CYS A 457 4.68 -26.70 -0.90
CA CYS A 457 4.61 -25.44 -1.64
C CYS A 457 5.97 -24.74 -1.72
N VAL A 458 6.77 -24.75 -0.64
CA VAL A 458 8.15 -24.24 -0.65
C VAL A 458 9.02 -25.02 -1.63
N GLY A 459 8.95 -26.36 -1.57
CA GLY A 459 9.71 -27.22 -2.50
C GLY A 459 9.36 -26.89 -3.96
N ILE A 460 8.07 -26.83 -4.30
CA ILE A 460 7.61 -26.49 -5.65
C ILE A 460 8.10 -25.10 -6.05
N PHE A 461 7.95 -24.09 -5.17
CA PHE A 461 8.38 -22.72 -5.44
C PHE A 461 9.88 -22.64 -5.73
N LEU A 462 10.71 -23.22 -4.86
CA LEU A 462 12.17 -23.18 -5.00
C LEU A 462 12.65 -23.94 -6.23
N ILE A 463 12.12 -25.15 -6.50
CA ILE A 463 12.50 -25.93 -7.68
C ILE A 463 12.13 -25.17 -8.96
N THR A 464 10.92 -24.66 -9.05
CA THR A 464 10.44 -23.97 -10.26
C THR A 464 11.24 -22.69 -10.52
N VAL A 465 11.52 -21.89 -9.48
CA VAL A 465 12.32 -20.67 -9.60
C VAL A 465 13.78 -21.00 -9.96
N SER A 466 14.39 -21.99 -9.31
CA SER A 466 15.77 -22.41 -9.61
C SER A 466 15.90 -22.89 -11.05
N LEU A 467 14.93 -23.67 -11.53
CA LEU A 467 14.90 -24.13 -12.92
C LEU A 467 14.76 -22.97 -13.91
N ALA A 468 13.88 -22.00 -13.61
CA ALA A 468 13.72 -20.81 -14.45
C ALA A 468 14.99 -19.96 -14.51
N VAL A 469 15.65 -19.75 -13.38
CA VAL A 469 16.94 -19.02 -13.33
C VAL A 469 18.00 -19.76 -14.14
N PHE A 470 18.10 -21.09 -13.97
CA PHE A 470 19.04 -21.90 -14.72
C PHE A 470 18.80 -21.83 -16.23
N LEU A 471 17.55 -21.96 -16.68
CA LEU A 471 17.19 -21.87 -18.10
C LEU A 471 17.47 -20.47 -18.68
N CYS A 472 17.15 -19.41 -17.95
CA CYS A 472 17.47 -18.06 -18.39
C CYS A 472 18.99 -17.84 -18.51
N TYR A 473 19.77 -18.38 -17.58
CA TYR A 473 21.24 -18.27 -17.64
C TYR A 473 21.84 -19.09 -18.78
N SER A 474 21.35 -20.31 -19.02
CA SER A 474 21.83 -21.15 -20.12
C SER A 474 21.53 -20.55 -21.49
N VAL A 475 20.35 -19.95 -21.68
CA VAL A 475 19.98 -19.28 -22.95
C VAL A 475 20.85 -18.06 -23.22
N THR A 476 21.21 -17.27 -22.19
CA THR A 476 22.09 -16.08 -22.36
C THR A 476 23.56 -16.44 -22.61
N TRP A 477 23.99 -17.69 -22.38
CA TRP A 477 25.33 -18.17 -22.72
C TRP A 477 25.44 -18.65 -24.17
N PHE A 478 24.32 -18.94 -24.85
CA PHE A 478 24.29 -19.42 -26.24
C PHE A 478 23.83 -18.34 -27.24
N SER A 479 23.50 -17.13 -26.78
CA SER A 479 23.19 -15.93 -27.60
C SER A 479 24.28 -14.86 -27.47
#